data_bacfdb7c4fa586d4a5d39f4952c952ac
#
_entry.id   bacfdb7c4fa586d4a5d39f4952c952ac
#
_cell.length_a   1.000
_cell.length_b   1.000
_cell.length_c   1.000
_cell.angle_alpha   90.00
_cell.angle_beta   90.00
_cell.angle_gamma   90.00
#
_symmetry.space_group_name_H-M   'P 1'
#
loop_
_entity.id
_entity.type
_entity.pdbx_description
1 polymer ?
#
loop_
_entity_poly.entity_id
_entity_poly.type
_entity_poly.pdbx_seq_one_letter_code
_entity_poly.pdbx_strand_id
1 'polypeptide(L)'
;MAVINEFMEEASEVGSLALLEKYNLGVSSATVRNEMVKLMQLGLLEKSHISSGRLPTDQALRLYVTKFLDSNGLNPLITVEIRQGIFRDRFSKDSVAKAILEILAKETESLVFLILDDDVRGYGYSNLLKYEEFKDIDAIETILNIIEDNVFLPNLVEKYSSSGVSLLIGEETGIENLAHCALAFTRIPFWEKEKAYVGVIGSKRMEYGKVLQSLKEVKNALENSMAGWR
;
A
#
# COMPACT_ATOMS: atom_id res chain seq x y z
N MET A 1 0.67 8.35 16.77
CA MET A 1 -0.60 8.36 15.99
C MET A 1 -0.83 9.71 15.31
N ALA A 2 -1.00 10.83 16.05
CA ALA A 2 -1.30 12.13 15.45
C ALA A 2 -0.32 12.55 14.32
N VAL A 3 1.00 12.36 14.50
CA VAL A 3 2.00 12.64 13.44
C VAL A 3 1.77 11.80 12.20
N ILE A 4 1.43 10.51 12.35
CA ILE A 4 1.18 9.63 11.20
C ILE A 4 -0.09 10.07 10.47
N ASN A 5 -1.16 10.40 11.20
CA ASN A 5 -2.41 10.86 10.58
C ASN A 5 -2.19 12.14 9.76
N GLU A 6 -1.45 13.14 10.32
CA GLU A 6 -1.10 14.35 9.58
C GLU A 6 -0.28 14.05 8.33
N PHE A 7 0.75 13.21 8.47
CA PHE A 7 1.60 12.82 7.35
C PHE A 7 0.81 12.13 6.24
N MET A 8 -0.15 11.28 6.60
CA MET A 8 -1.02 10.59 5.63
C MET A 8 -1.90 11.57 4.84
N GLU A 9 -2.35 12.66 5.48
CA GLU A 9 -3.22 13.65 4.86
C GLU A 9 -2.44 14.67 4.01
N GLU A 10 -1.35 15.26 4.56
CA GLU A 10 -0.74 16.48 3.97
C GLU A 10 0.62 16.27 3.29
N ALA A 11 1.24 15.08 3.33
CA ALA A 11 2.58 14.83 2.79
C ALA A 11 3.69 15.75 3.32
N SER A 12 3.42 16.46 4.40
CA SER A 12 4.31 17.50 4.93
C SER A 12 4.89 17.13 6.28
N GLU A 13 5.98 17.80 6.62
CA GLU A 13 6.55 17.69 7.95
C GLU A 13 5.62 18.26 9.01
N VAL A 14 5.42 17.49 10.07
CA VAL A 14 4.47 17.80 11.12
C VAL A 14 5.12 18.61 12.25
N GLY A 15 4.62 19.82 12.48
CA GLY A 15 5.04 20.70 13.58
C GLY A 15 4.28 20.42 14.87
N SER A 16 4.89 20.71 16.02
CA SER A 16 4.22 20.57 17.33
C SER A 16 3.03 21.52 17.52
N LEU A 17 3.02 22.69 16.87
CA LEU A 17 1.90 23.62 16.91
C LEU A 17 0.73 23.12 16.08
N ALA A 18 0.98 22.66 14.85
CA ALA A 18 -0.04 22.08 13.98
C ALA A 18 -0.78 20.90 14.66
N LEU A 19 -0.04 20.04 15.38
CA LEU A 19 -0.64 18.96 16.15
C LEU A 19 -1.59 19.46 17.27
N LEU A 20 -1.24 20.56 17.94
CA LEU A 20 -2.10 21.11 19.00
C LEU A 20 -3.33 21.81 18.44
N GLU A 21 -3.22 22.45 17.29
CA GLU A 21 -4.35 23.13 16.63
C GLU A 21 -5.39 22.12 16.15
N LYS A 22 -4.93 20.97 15.64
CA LYS A 22 -5.81 19.94 15.06
C LYS A 22 -6.27 18.89 16.07
N TYR A 23 -5.42 18.55 17.03
CA TYR A 23 -5.71 17.50 18.02
C TYR A 23 -5.75 18.11 19.44
N ASN A 24 -6.82 17.83 20.17
CA ASN A 24 -6.92 18.21 21.58
C ASN A 24 -6.06 17.28 22.46
N LEU A 25 -4.74 17.52 22.47
CA LEU A 25 -3.79 16.67 23.19
C LEU A 25 -3.73 16.96 24.71
N GLY A 26 -4.34 18.05 25.19
CA GLY A 26 -4.37 18.41 26.60
C GLY A 26 -3.01 18.77 27.23
N VAL A 27 -1.99 19.06 26.38
CA VAL A 27 -0.62 19.36 26.82
C VAL A 27 -0.06 20.59 26.10
N SER A 28 1.08 21.12 26.56
CA SER A 28 1.74 22.27 25.93
C SER A 28 2.52 21.88 24.66
N SER A 29 2.77 22.87 23.78
CA SER A 29 3.64 22.70 22.60
C SER A 29 5.05 22.25 22.98
N ALA A 30 5.58 22.71 24.11
CA ALA A 30 6.87 22.28 24.63
C ALA A 30 6.85 20.79 25.01
N THR A 31 5.76 20.31 25.62
CA THR A 31 5.57 18.90 25.94
C THR A 31 5.52 18.05 24.66
N VAL A 32 4.70 18.46 23.66
CA VAL A 32 4.63 17.75 22.37
C VAL A 32 6.01 17.68 21.72
N ARG A 33 6.75 18.78 21.70
CA ARG A 33 8.11 18.82 21.13
C ARG A 33 9.05 17.84 21.85
N ASN A 34 9.00 17.76 23.19
CA ASN A 34 9.83 16.84 23.95
C ASN A 34 9.46 15.39 23.66
N GLU A 35 8.18 15.05 23.51
CA GLU A 35 7.75 13.70 23.11
C GLU A 35 8.20 13.36 21.67
N MET A 36 8.13 14.33 20.75
CA MET A 36 8.67 14.13 19.39
C MET A 36 10.19 13.86 19.41
N VAL A 37 10.96 14.51 20.30
CA VAL A 37 12.39 14.24 20.47
C VAL A 37 12.62 12.80 20.96
N LYS A 38 11.84 12.33 21.92
CA LYS A 38 11.91 10.93 22.38
C LYS A 38 11.60 9.94 21.26
N LEU A 39 10.55 10.22 20.47
CA LEU A 39 10.21 9.37 19.32
C LEU A 39 11.32 9.36 18.26
N MET A 40 12.03 10.48 18.08
CA MET A 40 13.23 10.51 17.21
C MET A 40 14.34 9.63 17.77
N GLN A 41 14.61 9.68 19.09
CA GLN A 41 15.61 8.83 19.74
C GLN A 41 15.28 7.33 19.60
N LEU A 42 14.00 7.00 19.49
CA LEU A 42 13.50 5.63 19.23
C LEU A 42 13.51 5.25 17.74
N GLY A 43 13.94 6.16 16.85
CA GLY A 43 13.94 5.92 15.40
C GLY A 43 12.55 5.92 14.75
N LEU A 44 11.54 6.46 15.44
CA LEU A 44 10.16 6.50 14.93
C LEU A 44 9.82 7.81 14.19
N LEU A 45 10.58 8.86 14.43
CA LEU A 45 10.46 10.14 13.71
C LEU A 45 11.83 10.58 13.21
N GLU A 46 11.82 11.31 12.13
CA GLU A 46 13.02 11.93 11.53
C GLU A 46 12.78 13.40 11.16
N LYS A 47 13.86 14.10 10.83
CA LYS A 47 13.85 15.46 10.31
C LYS A 47 14.51 15.49 8.95
N SER A 48 13.97 16.27 8.02
CA SER A 48 14.70 16.60 6.79
C SER A 48 15.73 17.72 7.03
N HIS A 49 15.38 18.74 7.87
CA HIS A 49 16.26 19.86 8.21
C HIS A 49 16.15 20.26 9.69
N ILE A 50 17.15 21.07 10.18
CA ILE A 50 17.26 21.47 11.59
C ILE A 50 16.03 22.24 12.11
N SER A 51 15.41 23.09 11.26
CA SER A 51 14.25 23.93 11.60
C SER A 51 12.90 23.35 11.18
N SER A 52 12.90 22.18 10.55
CA SER A 52 11.71 21.54 10.00
C SER A 52 10.85 20.81 11.03
N GLY A 53 9.64 20.44 10.65
CA GLY A 53 8.78 19.55 11.40
C GLY A 53 9.37 18.14 11.57
N ARG A 54 8.52 17.13 11.68
CA ARG A 54 8.93 15.74 11.83
C ARG A 54 8.14 14.88 10.85
N LEU A 55 8.83 13.89 10.27
CA LEU A 55 8.24 12.84 9.44
C LEU A 55 8.27 11.51 10.16
N PRO A 56 7.28 10.64 9.99
CA PRO A 56 7.38 9.27 10.46
C PRO A 56 8.38 8.50 9.60
N THR A 57 9.22 7.70 10.24
CA THR A 57 10.11 6.75 9.55
C THR A 57 9.32 5.55 9.03
N ASP A 58 9.92 4.76 8.13
CA ASP A 58 9.33 3.51 7.65
C ASP A 58 9.05 2.54 8.82
N GLN A 59 9.92 2.54 9.85
CA GLN A 59 9.68 1.79 11.10
C GLN A 59 8.43 2.27 11.83
N ALA A 60 8.15 3.57 11.88
CA ALA A 60 6.93 4.09 12.50
C ALA A 60 5.68 3.69 11.73
N LEU A 61 5.72 3.76 10.39
CA LEU A 61 4.62 3.30 9.52
C LEU A 61 4.40 1.79 9.67
N ARG A 62 5.47 1.00 9.74
CA ARG A 62 5.42 -0.44 10.02
C ARG A 62 4.75 -0.73 11.37
N LEU A 63 5.14 0.00 12.41
CA LEU A 63 4.55 -0.14 13.75
C LEU A 63 3.06 0.25 13.73
N TYR A 64 2.71 1.31 13.00
CA TYR A 64 1.32 1.74 12.81
C TYR A 64 0.48 0.62 12.19
N VAL A 65 0.92 0.07 11.08
CA VAL A 65 0.20 -1.01 10.38
C VAL A 65 0.06 -2.26 11.25
N THR A 66 1.11 -2.62 11.99
CA THR A 66 1.11 -3.89 12.76
C THR A 66 0.41 -3.81 14.10
N LYS A 67 0.32 -2.63 14.74
CA LYS A 67 -0.16 -2.49 16.11
C LYS A 67 -1.41 -1.63 16.26
N PHE A 68 -1.61 -0.67 15.38
CA PHE A 68 -2.63 0.37 15.54
C PHE A 68 -3.64 0.40 14.41
N LEU A 69 -3.34 -0.27 13.28
CA LEU A 69 -4.31 -0.37 12.22
C LEU A 69 -5.42 -1.32 12.66
N ASP A 70 -6.61 -0.76 12.91
CA ASP A 70 -7.78 -1.57 13.22
C ASP A 70 -8.09 -2.50 12.05
N SER A 71 -8.21 -3.78 12.34
CA SER A 71 -8.65 -4.79 11.39
C SER A 71 -10.17 -4.73 11.12
N ASN A 72 -10.76 -3.54 11.28
CA ASN A 72 -12.14 -3.31 10.87
C ASN A 72 -12.25 -3.67 9.40
N GLY A 73 -13.13 -4.61 9.09
CA GLY A 73 -13.27 -5.14 7.72
C GLY A 73 -13.54 -4.03 6.70
N LEU A 74 -13.33 -4.33 5.44
CA LEU A 74 -13.74 -3.46 4.34
C LEU A 74 -15.20 -3.03 4.50
N ASN A 75 -15.49 -1.84 3.97
CA ASN A 75 -16.88 -1.48 3.72
C ASN A 75 -17.57 -2.66 3.01
N PRO A 76 -18.71 -3.16 3.55
CA PRO A 76 -19.41 -4.30 2.95
C PRO A 76 -19.70 -4.14 1.46
N LEU A 77 -19.89 -2.91 0.97
CA LEU A 77 -20.11 -2.64 -0.45
C LEU A 77 -18.88 -3.00 -1.30
N ILE A 78 -17.67 -2.71 -0.83
CA ILE A 78 -16.42 -3.06 -1.53
C ILE A 78 -16.26 -4.58 -1.60
N THR A 79 -16.54 -5.28 -0.50
CA THR A 79 -16.54 -6.75 -0.46
C THR A 79 -17.51 -7.34 -1.50
N VAL A 80 -18.73 -6.78 -1.60
CA VAL A 80 -19.72 -7.21 -2.58
C VAL A 80 -19.25 -6.92 -4.01
N GLU A 81 -18.68 -5.74 -4.28
CA GLU A 81 -18.18 -5.35 -5.61
C GLU A 81 -17.08 -6.30 -6.09
N ILE A 82 -16.10 -6.62 -5.23
CA ILE A 82 -15.03 -7.58 -5.53
C ILE A 82 -15.62 -8.96 -5.88
N ARG A 83 -16.48 -9.50 -5.01
CA ARG A 83 -17.09 -10.83 -5.22
C ARG A 83 -17.94 -10.89 -6.47
N GLN A 84 -18.77 -9.88 -6.70
CA GLN A 84 -19.64 -9.81 -7.89
C GLN A 84 -18.81 -9.67 -9.17
N GLY A 85 -17.74 -8.86 -9.18
CA GLY A 85 -16.86 -8.71 -10.33
C GLY A 85 -16.22 -10.05 -10.71
N ILE A 86 -15.61 -10.74 -9.73
CA ILE A 86 -14.99 -12.05 -9.95
C ILE A 86 -16.03 -13.08 -10.43
N PHE A 87 -17.20 -13.13 -9.80
CA PHE A 87 -18.24 -14.08 -10.14
C PHE A 87 -18.86 -13.83 -11.51
N ARG A 88 -19.14 -12.58 -11.88
CA ARG A 88 -19.71 -12.20 -13.17
C ARG A 88 -18.83 -12.65 -14.32
N ASP A 89 -17.52 -12.47 -14.17
CA ASP A 89 -16.55 -12.69 -15.25
C ASP A 89 -15.87 -14.06 -15.18
N ARG A 90 -16.33 -14.95 -14.29
CA ARG A 90 -15.72 -16.24 -13.92
C ARG A 90 -15.45 -17.23 -15.07
N PHE A 91 -16.07 -17.04 -16.22
CA PHE A 91 -15.88 -17.93 -17.38
C PHE A 91 -14.71 -17.51 -18.28
N SER A 92 -14.08 -16.36 -18.01
CA SER A 92 -12.95 -15.84 -18.76
C SER A 92 -11.83 -15.40 -17.83
N LYS A 93 -10.69 -16.07 -17.89
CA LYS A 93 -9.49 -15.73 -17.12
C LYS A 93 -9.10 -14.26 -17.29
N ASP A 94 -9.08 -13.77 -18.52
CA ASP A 94 -8.71 -12.39 -18.83
C ASP A 94 -9.74 -11.38 -18.32
N SER A 95 -11.04 -11.72 -18.37
CA SER A 95 -12.08 -10.85 -17.80
C SER A 95 -11.97 -10.75 -16.27
N VAL A 96 -11.71 -11.86 -15.58
CA VAL A 96 -11.47 -11.84 -14.12
C VAL A 96 -10.20 -11.06 -13.78
N ALA A 97 -9.11 -11.27 -14.52
CA ALA A 97 -7.87 -10.51 -14.32
C ALA A 97 -8.10 -9.01 -14.47
N LYS A 98 -8.81 -8.60 -15.52
CA LYS A 98 -9.17 -7.21 -15.77
C LYS A 98 -10.06 -6.65 -14.65
N ALA A 99 -11.10 -7.38 -14.24
CA ALA A 99 -12.01 -6.95 -13.16
C ALA A 99 -11.26 -6.73 -11.83
N ILE A 100 -10.34 -7.63 -11.46
CA ILE A 100 -9.51 -7.50 -10.26
C ILE A 100 -8.69 -6.21 -10.33
N LEU A 101 -7.98 -5.98 -11.45
CA LEU A 101 -7.14 -4.80 -11.65
C LEU A 101 -7.96 -3.50 -11.54
N GLU A 102 -9.10 -3.43 -12.23
CA GLU A 102 -9.96 -2.24 -12.26
C GLU A 102 -10.57 -1.94 -10.87
N ILE A 103 -11.13 -2.95 -10.20
CA ILE A 103 -11.76 -2.77 -8.90
C ILE A 103 -10.71 -2.35 -7.86
N LEU A 104 -9.58 -3.03 -7.81
CA LEU A 104 -8.52 -2.69 -6.85
C LEU A 104 -7.96 -1.28 -7.10
N ALA A 105 -7.70 -0.90 -8.35
CA ALA A 105 -7.18 0.43 -8.67
C ALA A 105 -8.16 1.55 -8.30
N LYS A 106 -9.45 1.32 -8.50
CA LYS A 106 -10.52 2.24 -8.07
C LYS A 106 -10.57 2.36 -6.54
N GLU A 107 -10.57 1.22 -5.85
CA GLU A 107 -10.74 1.18 -4.39
C GLU A 107 -9.49 1.65 -3.63
N THR A 108 -8.30 1.28 -4.10
CA THR A 108 -7.05 1.61 -3.39
C THR A 108 -6.43 2.93 -3.83
N GLU A 109 -6.94 3.53 -4.92
CA GLU A 109 -6.37 4.72 -5.56
C GLU A 109 -4.85 4.60 -5.81
N SER A 110 -4.41 3.40 -6.15
CA SER A 110 -3.00 3.04 -6.36
C SER A 110 -2.80 2.41 -7.74
N LEU A 111 -1.56 2.26 -8.16
CA LEU A 111 -1.20 1.38 -9.27
C LEU A 111 -1.36 -0.06 -8.79
N VAL A 112 -2.12 -0.86 -9.53
CA VAL A 112 -2.33 -2.28 -9.26
C VAL A 112 -1.57 -3.11 -10.26
N PHE A 113 -0.96 -4.20 -9.80
CA PHE A 113 -0.35 -5.20 -10.67
C PHE A 113 -0.92 -6.58 -10.42
N LEU A 114 -0.92 -7.39 -11.45
CA LEU A 114 -1.26 -8.81 -11.44
C LEU A 114 -0.14 -9.58 -12.13
N ILE A 115 0.42 -10.57 -11.46
CA ILE A 115 1.45 -11.47 -11.98
C ILE A 115 0.80 -12.83 -12.21
N LEU A 116 0.91 -13.36 -13.41
CA LEU A 116 0.41 -14.68 -13.81
C LEU A 116 1.55 -15.45 -14.46
N ASP A 117 2.29 -16.24 -13.67
CA ASP A 117 3.59 -16.82 -14.01
C ASP A 117 4.59 -15.70 -14.38
N ASP A 118 4.97 -15.58 -15.66
CA ASP A 118 5.91 -14.57 -16.13
C ASP A 118 5.22 -13.34 -16.79
N ASP A 119 3.88 -13.27 -16.79
CA ASP A 119 3.12 -12.15 -17.35
C ASP A 119 2.76 -11.14 -16.28
N VAL A 120 3.27 -9.92 -16.39
CA VAL A 120 2.99 -8.82 -15.47
C VAL A 120 2.04 -7.83 -16.13
N ARG A 121 0.90 -7.60 -15.52
CA ARG A 121 -0.13 -6.66 -15.98
C ARG A 121 -0.31 -5.55 -14.96
N GLY A 122 -0.25 -4.29 -15.40
CA GLY A 122 -0.48 -3.11 -14.55
C GLY A 122 -1.76 -2.37 -14.92
N TYR A 123 -2.40 -1.73 -13.93
CA TYR A 123 -3.57 -0.88 -14.13
C TYR A 123 -3.60 0.25 -13.09
N GLY A 124 -4.15 1.42 -13.48
CA GLY A 124 -4.27 2.55 -12.56
C GLY A 124 -3.02 3.43 -12.45
N TYR A 125 -2.17 3.46 -13.48
CA TYR A 125 -0.94 4.28 -13.52
C TYR A 125 -1.19 5.76 -13.18
N SER A 126 -2.32 6.32 -13.62
CA SER A 126 -2.70 7.69 -13.33
C SER A 126 -2.92 7.99 -11.83
N ASN A 127 -3.15 6.97 -11.02
CA ASN A 127 -3.30 7.15 -9.58
C ASN A 127 -2.00 7.60 -8.91
N LEU A 128 -0.84 7.23 -9.47
CA LEU A 128 0.46 7.70 -8.96
C LEU A 128 0.56 9.22 -9.04
N LEU A 129 0.04 9.84 -10.11
CA LEU A 129 0.12 11.28 -10.35
C LEU A 129 -0.69 12.13 -9.35
N LYS A 130 -1.52 11.50 -8.51
CA LYS A 130 -2.27 12.20 -7.45
C LYS A 130 -1.39 12.61 -6.25
N TYR A 131 -0.22 12.00 -6.10
CA TYR A 131 0.67 12.20 -4.96
C TYR A 131 1.86 13.07 -5.34
N GLU A 132 2.22 14.02 -4.47
CA GLU A 132 3.33 14.96 -4.66
C GLU A 132 4.67 14.25 -4.86
N GLU A 133 4.89 13.16 -4.14
CA GLU A 133 6.11 12.37 -4.19
C GLU A 133 6.37 11.71 -5.55
N PHE A 134 5.34 11.57 -6.39
CA PHE A 134 5.45 11.08 -7.78
C PHE A 134 5.51 12.20 -8.82
N LYS A 135 5.71 13.44 -8.41
CA LYS A 135 6.12 14.50 -9.35
C LYS A 135 7.58 14.35 -9.79
N ASP A 136 8.37 13.59 -9.06
CA ASP A 136 9.69 13.15 -9.48
C ASP A 136 9.57 12.10 -10.59
N ILE A 137 10.13 12.45 -11.75
CA ILE A 137 10.04 11.61 -12.94
C ILE A 137 10.82 10.29 -12.77
N ASP A 138 11.90 10.30 -11.99
CA ASP A 138 12.76 9.14 -11.77
C ASP A 138 12.01 8.04 -11.01
N ALA A 139 11.17 8.42 -10.03
CA ALA A 139 10.32 7.47 -9.31
C ALA A 139 9.27 6.83 -10.22
N ILE A 140 8.62 7.62 -11.08
CA ILE A 140 7.65 7.10 -12.06
C ILE A 140 8.34 6.17 -13.07
N GLU A 141 9.46 6.60 -13.64
CA GLU A 141 10.23 5.80 -14.58
C GLU A 141 10.64 4.47 -13.97
N THR A 142 11.13 4.48 -12.72
CA THR A 142 11.48 3.27 -11.98
C THR A 142 10.27 2.33 -11.84
N ILE A 143 9.09 2.85 -11.47
CA ILE A 143 7.87 2.03 -11.33
C ILE A 143 7.44 1.43 -12.67
N LEU A 144 7.46 2.23 -13.75
CA LEU A 144 7.08 1.74 -15.08
C LEU A 144 8.02 0.62 -15.54
N ASN A 145 9.33 0.81 -15.39
CA ASN A 145 10.33 -0.20 -15.72
C ASN A 145 10.12 -1.50 -14.91
N ILE A 146 9.77 -1.40 -13.62
CA ILE A 146 9.49 -2.58 -12.78
C ILE A 146 8.25 -3.34 -13.26
N ILE A 147 7.21 -2.64 -13.70
CA ILE A 147 6.00 -3.30 -14.23
C ILE A 147 6.23 -3.91 -15.60
N GLU A 148 7.09 -3.31 -16.44
CA GLU A 148 7.45 -3.84 -17.76
C GLU A 148 8.47 -4.99 -17.67
N ASP A 149 9.18 -5.11 -16.55
CA ASP A 149 10.16 -6.17 -16.32
C ASP A 149 9.49 -7.45 -15.77
N ASN A 150 9.26 -8.40 -16.65
CA ASN A 150 8.65 -9.70 -16.32
C ASN A 150 9.54 -10.63 -15.47
N VAL A 151 10.71 -10.17 -15.01
CA VAL A 151 11.63 -10.95 -14.17
C VAL A 151 11.79 -10.34 -12.79
N PHE A 152 11.99 -9.03 -12.71
CA PHE A 152 12.31 -8.35 -11.47
C PHE A 152 11.16 -8.40 -10.46
N LEU A 153 9.97 -7.91 -10.85
CA LEU A 153 8.82 -7.84 -9.94
C LEU A 153 8.34 -9.23 -9.48
N PRO A 154 8.22 -10.26 -10.36
CA PRO A 154 7.93 -11.62 -9.93
C PRO A 154 8.92 -12.16 -8.89
N ASN A 155 10.22 -11.98 -9.09
CA ASN A 155 11.25 -12.42 -8.14
C ASN A 155 11.16 -11.67 -6.80
N LEU A 156 10.89 -10.35 -6.84
CA LEU A 156 10.72 -9.54 -5.64
C LEU A 156 9.53 -10.05 -4.79
N VAL A 157 8.37 -10.22 -5.41
CA VAL A 157 7.17 -10.66 -4.69
C VAL A 157 7.31 -12.10 -4.19
N GLU A 158 7.94 -12.99 -4.95
CA GLU A 158 8.21 -14.36 -4.52
C GLU A 158 9.11 -14.39 -3.28
N LYS A 159 10.20 -13.60 -3.28
CA LYS A 159 11.16 -13.49 -2.17
C LYS A 159 10.50 -13.05 -0.86
N TYR A 160 9.57 -12.08 -0.93
CA TYR A 160 8.93 -11.50 0.26
C TYR A 160 7.50 -12.03 0.50
N SER A 161 7.06 -13.02 -0.26
CA SER A 161 5.72 -13.60 -0.12
C SER A 161 5.54 -14.31 1.22
N SER A 162 4.37 -14.11 1.82
CA SER A 162 3.94 -14.78 3.03
C SER A 162 2.60 -15.50 2.80
N SER A 163 2.09 -16.19 3.80
CA SER A 163 0.75 -16.82 3.73
C SER A 163 -0.40 -15.80 3.66
N GLY A 164 -0.15 -14.57 4.09
CA GLY A 164 -1.11 -13.46 4.08
C GLY A 164 -0.78 -12.40 3.04
N VAL A 165 -1.13 -11.15 3.35
CA VAL A 165 -0.72 -9.99 2.59
C VAL A 165 0.66 -9.56 3.07
N SER A 166 1.62 -9.48 2.15
CA SER A 166 2.94 -8.93 2.39
C SER A 166 2.94 -7.43 2.14
N LEU A 167 3.75 -6.68 2.89
CA LEU A 167 3.87 -5.23 2.78
C LEU A 167 5.34 -4.84 2.90
N LEU A 168 5.83 -4.04 1.97
CA LEU A 168 7.15 -3.41 2.01
C LEU A 168 6.94 -1.88 2.00
N ILE A 169 7.61 -1.15 2.89
CA ILE A 169 7.44 0.30 3.06
C ILE A 169 8.79 0.97 2.85
N GLY A 170 8.86 1.92 1.93
CA GLY A 170 10.04 2.73 1.68
C GLY A 170 11.28 1.90 1.40
N GLU A 171 12.31 2.06 2.21
CA GLU A 171 13.60 1.38 2.10
C GLU A 171 13.50 -0.16 2.17
N GLU A 172 12.43 -0.72 2.74
CA GLU A 172 12.21 -2.16 2.78
C GLU A 172 12.04 -2.79 1.39
N THR A 173 11.67 -1.99 0.39
CA THR A 173 11.57 -2.45 -1.00
C THR A 173 12.93 -2.83 -1.58
N GLY A 174 14.01 -2.19 -1.09
CA GLY A 174 15.36 -2.34 -1.61
C GLY A 174 15.52 -1.80 -3.04
N ILE A 175 14.59 -0.96 -3.51
CA ILE A 175 14.60 -0.40 -4.86
C ILE A 175 14.99 1.08 -4.79
N GLU A 176 16.03 1.45 -5.52
CA GLU A 176 16.45 2.85 -5.67
C GLU A 176 15.31 3.70 -6.21
N ASN A 177 15.20 4.95 -5.77
CA ASN A 177 14.15 5.92 -6.09
C ASN A 177 12.74 5.60 -5.57
N LEU A 178 12.53 4.48 -4.85
CA LEU A 178 11.22 4.11 -4.29
C LEU A 178 11.13 4.27 -2.75
N ALA A 179 12.00 5.07 -2.13
CA ALA A 179 11.95 5.35 -0.69
C ALA A 179 10.64 6.02 -0.23
N HIS A 180 9.89 6.62 -1.15
CA HIS A 180 8.57 7.23 -0.90
C HIS A 180 7.38 6.33 -1.23
N CYS A 181 7.66 5.10 -1.64
CA CYS A 181 6.65 4.13 -2.07
C CYS A 181 6.38 3.08 -1.01
N ALA A 182 5.24 2.42 -1.15
CA ALA A 182 4.94 1.17 -0.48
C ALA A 182 4.38 0.16 -1.48
N LEU A 183 4.73 -1.10 -1.27
CA LEU A 183 4.33 -2.24 -2.07
C LEU A 183 3.59 -3.23 -1.19
N ALA A 184 2.31 -3.49 -1.47
CA ALA A 184 1.53 -4.51 -0.79
C ALA A 184 1.07 -5.57 -1.80
N PHE A 185 1.17 -6.86 -1.45
CA PHE A 185 0.82 -7.93 -2.36
C PHE A 185 0.46 -9.23 -1.63
N THR A 186 -0.22 -10.11 -2.33
CA THR A 186 -0.54 -11.46 -1.84
C THR A 186 -0.54 -12.48 -2.95
N ARG A 187 -0.17 -13.70 -2.62
CA ARG A 187 -0.37 -14.84 -3.51
C ARG A 187 -1.85 -15.17 -3.61
N ILE A 188 -2.32 -15.42 -4.83
CA ILE A 188 -3.71 -15.78 -5.11
C ILE A 188 -3.78 -17.10 -5.88
N PRO A 189 -4.84 -17.92 -5.74
CA PRO A 189 -5.12 -18.98 -6.69
C PRO A 189 -5.66 -18.36 -7.99
N PHE A 190 -5.15 -18.80 -9.13
CA PHE A 190 -5.60 -18.29 -10.42
C PHE A 190 -5.51 -19.38 -11.51
N TRP A 191 -6.58 -20.17 -11.64
CA TRP A 191 -6.67 -21.33 -12.54
C TRP A 191 -5.45 -22.27 -12.39
N GLU A 192 -4.83 -22.70 -13.50
CA GLU A 192 -3.65 -23.57 -13.50
C GLU A 192 -2.32 -22.81 -13.33
N LYS A 193 -2.36 -21.51 -12.97
CA LYS A 193 -1.14 -20.73 -12.77
C LYS A 193 -0.42 -21.14 -11.50
N GLU A 194 0.86 -21.50 -11.62
CA GLU A 194 1.68 -21.87 -10.47
C GLU A 194 2.06 -20.67 -9.62
N LYS A 195 2.36 -19.55 -10.29
CA LYS A 195 2.73 -18.29 -9.66
C LYS A 195 1.72 -17.23 -10.03
N ALA A 196 0.82 -16.93 -9.11
CA ALA A 196 -0.12 -15.83 -9.28
C ALA A 196 -0.09 -14.92 -8.06
N TYR A 197 0.12 -13.63 -8.31
CA TYR A 197 0.16 -12.60 -7.28
C TYR A 197 -0.65 -11.39 -7.73
N VAL A 198 -1.31 -10.76 -6.79
CA VAL A 198 -1.92 -9.43 -6.97
C VAL A 198 -1.36 -8.48 -5.95
N GLY A 199 -1.12 -7.25 -6.35
CA GLY A 199 -0.58 -6.25 -5.44
C GLY A 199 -0.80 -4.83 -5.92
N VAL A 200 -0.39 -3.90 -5.08
CA VAL A 200 -0.44 -2.46 -5.34
C VAL A 200 0.91 -1.83 -5.09
N ILE A 201 1.23 -0.83 -5.89
CA ILE A 201 2.33 0.11 -5.69
C ILE A 201 1.70 1.49 -5.50
N GLY A 202 2.02 2.15 -4.42
CA GLY A 202 1.52 3.48 -4.13
C GLY A 202 2.46 4.28 -3.25
N SER A 203 2.03 5.47 -2.87
CA SER A 203 2.72 6.27 -1.86
C SER A 203 2.77 5.53 -0.53
N LYS A 204 3.83 5.72 0.26
CA LYS A 204 3.86 5.25 1.65
C LYS A 204 2.82 5.95 2.57
N ARG A 205 2.04 6.88 2.00
CA ARG A 205 0.86 7.50 2.63
C ARG A 205 -0.47 6.86 2.21
N MET A 206 -0.44 5.73 1.48
CA MET A 206 -1.67 5.03 1.08
C MET A 206 -2.50 4.58 2.28
N GLU A 207 -3.80 4.43 2.10
CA GLU A 207 -4.71 3.91 3.12
C GLU A 207 -4.45 2.40 3.36
N TYR A 208 -3.45 2.06 4.18
CA TYR A 208 -3.03 0.69 4.45
C TYR A 208 -4.18 -0.24 4.82
N GLY A 209 -5.13 0.21 5.65
CA GLY A 209 -6.29 -0.58 6.05
C GLY A 209 -7.10 -1.04 4.86
N LYS A 210 -7.44 -0.11 3.99
CA LYS A 210 -8.22 -0.36 2.78
C LYS A 210 -7.46 -1.26 1.80
N VAL A 211 -6.17 -0.97 1.59
CA VAL A 211 -5.30 -1.76 0.69
C VAL A 211 -5.18 -3.21 1.15
N LEU A 212 -4.78 -3.42 2.41
CA LEU A 212 -4.56 -4.77 2.93
C LEU A 212 -5.84 -5.60 2.98
N GLN A 213 -6.97 -4.97 3.33
CA GLN A 213 -8.27 -5.65 3.35
C GLN A 213 -8.77 -5.97 1.95
N SER A 214 -8.59 -5.06 0.96
CA SER A 214 -8.98 -5.31 -0.43
C SER A 214 -8.20 -6.47 -1.05
N LEU A 215 -6.89 -6.53 -0.84
CA LEU A 215 -6.05 -7.64 -1.28
C LEU A 215 -6.46 -8.98 -0.65
N LYS A 216 -6.74 -8.96 0.67
CA LYS A 216 -7.24 -10.14 1.39
C LYS A 216 -8.58 -10.60 0.84
N GLU A 217 -9.49 -9.67 0.54
CA GLU A 217 -10.82 -10.01 0.02
C GLU A 217 -10.75 -10.58 -1.40
N VAL A 218 -9.89 -10.04 -2.28
CA VAL A 218 -9.65 -10.64 -3.61
C VAL A 218 -9.15 -12.08 -3.49
N LYS A 219 -8.17 -12.33 -2.59
CA LYS A 219 -7.69 -13.69 -2.34
C LYS A 219 -8.82 -14.62 -1.89
N ASN A 220 -9.59 -14.21 -0.88
CA ASN A 220 -10.69 -14.99 -0.34
C ASN A 220 -11.79 -15.26 -1.39
N ALA A 221 -12.10 -14.24 -2.21
CA ALA A 221 -13.11 -14.38 -3.25
C ALA A 221 -12.69 -15.37 -4.33
N LEU A 222 -11.41 -15.37 -4.72
CA LEU A 222 -10.86 -16.35 -5.66
C LEU A 222 -10.81 -17.75 -5.06
N GLU A 223 -10.36 -17.92 -3.82
CA GLU A 223 -10.34 -19.20 -3.12
C GLU A 223 -11.73 -19.83 -3.07
N ASN A 224 -12.75 -19.04 -2.71
CA ASN A 224 -14.15 -19.50 -2.64
C ASN A 224 -14.73 -19.83 -4.03
N SER A 225 -14.43 -18.98 -5.03
CA SER A 225 -14.95 -19.19 -6.39
C SER A 225 -14.33 -20.41 -7.05
N MET A 226 -13.02 -20.61 -6.90
CA MET A 226 -12.32 -21.74 -7.51
C MET A 226 -12.62 -23.08 -6.85
N ALA A 227 -13.02 -23.10 -5.57
CA ALA A 227 -13.51 -24.33 -4.92
C ALA A 227 -14.79 -24.88 -5.55
N GLY A 228 -15.60 -24.01 -6.17
CA GLY A 228 -16.82 -24.38 -6.90
C GLY A 228 -16.65 -24.61 -8.41
N TRP A 229 -15.44 -24.43 -8.98
CA TRP A 229 -15.15 -24.56 -10.41
C TRP A 229 -14.43 -25.86 -10.80
N ARG A 230 -14.27 -26.77 -9.82
CA ARG A 230 -13.73 -28.15 -10.02
C ARG A 230 -14.83 -29.13 -10.39
#